data_b89edcac57028f0809ff3e5737fe4697
#
_entry.id   b89edcac57028f0809ff3e5737fe4697
#
_cell.length_a   1.000
_cell.length_b   1.000
_cell.length_c   1.000
_cell.angle_alpha   90.00
_cell.angle_beta   90.00
_cell.angle_gamma   90.00
#
_symmetry.space_group_name_H-M   'P 1'
#
loop_
_entity.id
_entity.type
_entity.pdbx_description
1 polymer ?
#
loop_
_entity_poly.entity_id
_entity_poly.type
_entity_poly.pdbx_seq_one_letter_code
_entity_poly.pdbx_strand_id
1 'polypeptide(L)'
;MVVWTALAGHGFLAHPDYREAEQHEKAYQKQDAIFVGAKRVLGKKVAKNKGMRFVKNVGLGFKTPKQAREGTYVDKKCPFTGDVSIRGRILKGLVISAGKMTNTIVIRRDYLHYVSKYRRFEKRHKNMTVHCSPCWQNVKEGDIVTIGQCRPLSKTVRFNVLEHEACINTAVAVKKQFRMF
;
A
#
# COMPACT_ATOMS: atom_id res chain seq x y z
N MET A 1 -40.31 -44.56 -4.93
CA MET A 1 -39.03 -43.91 -5.14
C MET A 1 -39.26 -42.40 -5.00
N VAL A 2 -39.09 -41.88 -3.78
CA VAL A 2 -39.41 -40.48 -3.45
C VAL A 2 -38.11 -39.72 -3.50
N VAL A 3 -38.00 -38.80 -4.47
CA VAL A 3 -36.84 -37.93 -4.63
C VAL A 3 -36.98 -36.76 -3.63
N TRP A 4 -36.14 -36.73 -2.65
CA TRP A 4 -36.01 -35.59 -1.74
C TRP A 4 -35.29 -34.46 -2.50
N THR A 5 -36.04 -33.45 -2.89
CA THR A 5 -35.46 -32.18 -3.30
C THR A 5 -35.01 -31.42 -2.06
N ALA A 6 -33.70 -31.31 -1.89
CA ALA A 6 -33.10 -30.49 -0.85
C ALA A 6 -33.53 -29.03 -1.08
N LEU A 7 -34.23 -28.47 -0.11
CA LEU A 7 -34.48 -27.03 0.01
C LEU A 7 -33.15 -26.35 0.17
N ALA A 8 -32.70 -25.70 -0.89
CA ALA A 8 -31.58 -24.81 -0.86
C ALA A 8 -31.85 -23.69 0.19
N GLY A 9 -31.02 -23.66 1.23
CA GLY A 9 -31.08 -22.65 2.26
C GLY A 9 -31.09 -21.28 1.62
N HIS A 10 -31.91 -20.39 2.16
CA HIS A 10 -31.92 -18.97 1.84
C HIS A 10 -30.57 -18.42 2.14
N GLY A 11 -29.67 -18.45 1.17
CA GLY A 11 -28.42 -17.69 1.22
C GLY A 11 -28.83 -16.24 1.40
N PHE A 12 -28.40 -15.66 2.49
CA PHE A 12 -28.46 -14.24 2.73
C PHE A 12 -27.83 -13.58 1.50
N LEU A 13 -28.66 -13.04 0.62
CA LEU A 13 -28.21 -12.35 -0.58
C LEU A 13 -27.41 -11.14 -0.11
N ALA A 14 -26.10 -11.30 -0.06
CA ALA A 14 -25.18 -10.19 0.16
C ALA A 14 -25.51 -9.14 -0.90
N HIS A 15 -25.87 -7.97 -0.46
CA HIS A 15 -26.19 -6.85 -1.34
C HIS A 15 -24.98 -6.61 -2.28
N PRO A 16 -25.15 -6.57 -3.60
CA PRO A 16 -24.04 -6.55 -4.57
C PRO A 16 -23.06 -5.37 -4.40
N ASP A 17 -23.43 -4.38 -3.61
CA ASP A 17 -22.61 -3.19 -3.37
C ASP A 17 -21.85 -3.20 -2.02
N TYR A 18 -21.99 -4.26 -1.20
CA TYR A 18 -21.27 -4.41 0.06
C TYR A 18 -20.09 -5.36 -0.12
N ARG A 19 -18.92 -4.80 -0.25
CA ARG A 19 -17.67 -5.59 -0.22
C ARG A 19 -17.16 -5.63 1.21
N GLU A 20 -17.22 -6.79 1.82
CA GLU A 20 -16.60 -7.02 3.11
C GLU A 20 -15.09 -6.82 3.02
N ALA A 21 -14.50 -6.32 4.12
CA ALA A 21 -13.06 -6.18 4.20
C ALA A 21 -12.41 -7.57 4.17
N GLU A 22 -11.32 -7.70 3.40
CA GLU A 22 -10.54 -8.93 3.34
C GLU A 22 -9.97 -9.27 4.71
N GLN A 23 -10.21 -10.52 5.15
CA GLN A 23 -9.79 -11.03 6.45
C GLN A 23 -8.65 -12.03 6.26
N HIS A 24 -7.45 -11.69 6.74
CA HIS A 24 -6.26 -12.54 6.67
C HIS A 24 -5.76 -13.00 8.04
N GLU A 25 -6.33 -12.46 9.12
CA GLU A 25 -5.94 -12.77 10.50
C GLU A 25 -7.12 -13.35 11.28
N LYS A 26 -6.82 -14.03 12.41
CA LYS A 26 -7.87 -14.55 13.31
C LYS A 26 -8.71 -13.44 13.92
N ALA A 27 -8.10 -12.28 14.23
CA ALA A 27 -8.81 -11.11 14.73
C ALA A 27 -9.56 -10.42 13.60
N TYR A 28 -10.80 -10.00 13.87
CA TYR A 28 -11.60 -9.28 12.89
C TYR A 28 -10.96 -7.93 12.56
N GLN A 29 -10.59 -7.76 11.30
CA GLN A 29 -9.98 -6.55 10.77
C GLN A 29 -11.05 -5.57 10.30
N LYS A 30 -11.04 -4.36 10.86
CA LYS A 30 -11.93 -3.25 10.46
C LYS A 30 -11.18 -1.94 10.48
N GLN A 31 -11.69 -0.95 9.78
CA GLN A 31 -11.22 0.44 9.91
C GLN A 31 -11.84 1.07 11.17
N ASP A 32 -11.01 1.63 12.04
CA ASP A 32 -11.47 2.18 13.34
C ASP A 32 -12.41 3.39 13.17
N ALA A 33 -12.29 4.12 12.06
CA ALA A 33 -13.14 5.28 11.77
C ALA A 33 -14.56 4.93 11.29
N ILE A 34 -14.87 3.64 11.09
CA ILE A 34 -16.18 3.19 10.58
C ILE A 34 -16.90 2.37 11.65
N PHE A 35 -18.12 2.77 11.96
CA PHE A 35 -19.02 2.01 12.82
C PHE A 35 -19.82 0.99 11.99
N VAL A 36 -19.41 -0.28 12.07
CA VAL A 36 -19.96 -1.38 11.29
C VAL A 36 -21.42 -1.72 11.67
N GLY A 37 -21.83 -1.46 12.93
CA GLY A 37 -23.17 -1.73 13.43
C GLY A 37 -24.24 -0.68 13.05
N ALA A 38 -23.92 0.30 12.22
CA ALA A 38 -24.89 1.33 11.83
C ALA A 38 -25.98 0.76 10.90
N LYS A 39 -27.24 1.12 11.11
CA LYS A 39 -28.39 0.75 10.26
C LYS A 39 -28.19 1.04 8.76
N ARG A 40 -27.33 1.99 8.42
CA ARG A 40 -26.93 2.31 7.04
C ARG A 40 -26.21 1.15 6.34
N VAL A 41 -25.50 0.35 7.12
CA VAL A 41 -24.75 -0.81 6.65
C VAL A 41 -25.69 -2.00 6.44
N LEU A 42 -26.75 -2.09 7.26
CA LEU A 42 -27.63 -3.25 7.36
C LEU A 42 -28.89 -3.20 6.49
N GLY A 43 -29.26 -2.09 5.88
CA GLY A 43 -30.58 -2.07 5.27
C GLY A 43 -30.93 -0.98 4.24
N LYS A 44 -30.05 -0.10 3.84
CA LYS A 44 -30.36 0.90 2.80
C LYS A 44 -29.34 0.87 1.69
N LYS A 45 -29.80 1.00 0.42
CA LYS A 45 -28.95 1.30 -0.74
C LYS A 45 -28.10 2.54 -0.41
N VAL A 46 -26.89 2.31 0.03
CA VAL A 46 -25.93 3.40 0.24
C VAL A 46 -25.43 3.77 -1.16
N ALA A 47 -25.59 5.03 -1.54
CA ALA A 47 -25.03 5.54 -2.77
C ALA A 47 -23.55 5.11 -2.82
N LYS A 48 -23.12 4.55 -3.98
CA LYS A 48 -21.74 4.10 -4.23
C LYS A 48 -20.77 5.01 -3.47
N ASN A 49 -20.01 4.44 -2.54
CA ASN A 49 -18.89 5.07 -1.81
C ASN A 49 -19.21 6.04 -0.64
N LYS A 50 -20.44 6.16 -0.16
CA LYS A 50 -20.70 6.97 1.04
C LYS A 50 -20.88 6.10 2.29
N GLY A 51 -19.87 6.06 3.15
CA GLY A 51 -19.99 5.62 4.54
C GLY A 51 -19.46 4.22 4.89
N MET A 52 -18.97 3.46 3.92
CA MET A 52 -18.51 2.07 4.15
C MET A 52 -16.99 1.94 4.21
N ARG A 53 -16.26 2.90 3.66
CA ARG A 53 -14.81 2.90 3.66
C ARG A 53 -14.26 4.27 4.01
N PHE A 54 -13.40 4.30 5.01
CA PHE A 54 -12.70 5.51 5.38
C PHE A 54 -11.53 5.75 4.43
N VAL A 55 -11.50 6.92 3.81
CA VAL A 55 -10.42 7.35 2.92
C VAL A 55 -10.11 8.81 3.20
N LYS A 56 -8.84 9.14 3.32
CA LYS A 56 -8.36 10.50 3.53
C LYS A 56 -7.38 10.94 2.46
N ASN A 57 -7.28 12.23 2.22
CA ASN A 57 -6.22 12.82 1.41
C ASN A 57 -5.00 13.08 2.28
N VAL A 58 -3.84 12.71 1.75
CA VAL A 58 -2.55 13.03 2.39
C VAL A 58 -2.22 14.51 2.28
N GLY A 59 -2.72 15.18 1.24
CA GLY A 59 -2.36 16.55 0.89
C GLY A 59 -1.07 16.61 0.07
N LEU A 60 -0.38 17.73 0.09
CA LEU A 60 0.92 17.95 -0.59
C LEU A 60 0.90 17.67 -2.11
N GLY A 61 -0.28 17.75 -2.75
CA GLY A 61 -0.45 17.46 -4.17
C GLY A 61 -0.60 15.98 -4.54
N PHE A 62 -0.48 15.05 -3.60
CA PHE A 62 -0.64 13.62 -3.86
C PHE A 62 -2.10 13.22 -3.98
N LYS A 63 -2.41 12.48 -5.05
CA LYS A 63 -3.76 11.95 -5.31
C LYS A 63 -3.94 10.62 -4.61
N THR A 64 -5.11 10.42 -4.00
CA THR A 64 -5.46 9.13 -3.41
C THR A 64 -5.68 8.08 -4.51
N PRO A 65 -4.99 6.92 -4.47
CA PRO A 65 -5.14 5.85 -5.45
C PRO A 65 -6.57 5.33 -5.53
N LYS A 66 -7.00 4.86 -6.71
CA LYS A 66 -8.33 4.24 -6.90
C LYS A 66 -8.50 3.02 -6.00
N GLN A 67 -7.47 2.17 -5.89
CA GLN A 67 -7.50 0.98 -5.04
C GLN A 67 -7.66 1.30 -3.55
N ALA A 68 -7.17 2.46 -3.08
CA ALA A 68 -7.42 2.90 -1.71
C ALA A 68 -8.89 3.27 -1.48
N ARG A 69 -9.56 3.83 -2.50
CA ARG A 69 -10.98 4.22 -2.42
C ARG A 69 -11.94 3.07 -2.60
N GLU A 70 -11.63 2.15 -3.52
CA GLU A 70 -12.51 1.08 -3.99
C GLU A 70 -12.11 -0.31 -3.46
N GLY A 71 -10.93 -0.44 -2.87
CA GLY A 71 -10.41 -1.68 -2.36
C GLY A 71 -11.10 -2.15 -1.07
N THR A 72 -10.86 -3.41 -0.72
CA THR A 72 -11.42 -4.10 0.46
C THR A 72 -10.36 -4.34 1.54
N TYR A 73 -9.10 -4.07 1.27
CA TYR A 73 -8.01 -4.29 2.23
C TYR A 73 -8.13 -3.39 3.46
N VAL A 74 -7.70 -3.89 4.60
CA VAL A 74 -7.56 -3.14 5.85
C VAL A 74 -6.10 -3.09 6.23
N ASP A 75 -5.52 -1.88 6.26
CA ASP A 75 -4.14 -1.64 6.68
C ASP A 75 -4.07 -0.38 7.55
N LYS A 76 -3.82 -0.56 8.85
CA LYS A 76 -3.71 0.56 9.80
C LYS A 76 -2.53 1.47 9.52
N LYS A 77 -1.51 0.98 8.82
CA LYS A 77 -0.29 1.72 8.46
C LYS A 77 -0.38 2.43 7.11
N CYS A 78 -1.48 2.26 6.37
CA CYS A 78 -1.72 2.92 5.10
C CYS A 78 -1.92 4.44 5.30
N PRO A 79 -1.26 5.30 4.52
CA PRO A 79 -1.42 6.75 4.63
C PRO A 79 -2.78 7.25 4.14
N PHE A 80 -3.48 6.47 3.30
CA PHE A 80 -4.76 6.86 2.69
C PHE A 80 -5.97 6.30 3.43
N THR A 81 -5.86 5.11 4.02
CA THR A 81 -6.98 4.41 4.66
C THR A 81 -6.76 4.11 6.14
N GLY A 82 -5.56 4.32 6.64
CA GLY A 82 -5.18 4.07 8.02
C GLY A 82 -5.11 5.34 8.88
N ASP A 83 -4.50 5.20 10.05
CA ASP A 83 -4.33 6.25 11.06
C ASP A 83 -3.00 7.03 10.95
N VAL A 84 -2.20 6.75 9.91
CA VAL A 84 -0.88 7.34 9.74
C VAL A 84 -0.97 8.68 9.03
N SER A 85 -0.30 9.70 9.57
CA SER A 85 -0.14 11.02 8.94
C SER A 85 1.26 11.16 8.36
N ILE A 86 1.34 11.77 7.18
CA ILE A 86 2.61 12.08 6.52
C ILE A 86 3.07 13.45 6.99
N ARG A 87 4.27 13.47 7.57
CA ARG A 87 4.88 14.68 8.12
C ARG A 87 6.39 14.60 8.03
N GLY A 88 7.00 15.60 7.43
CA GLY A 88 8.45 15.70 7.30
C GLY A 88 8.94 15.53 5.86
N ARG A 89 10.00 14.77 5.66
CA ARG A 89 10.69 14.67 4.38
C ARG A 89 9.93 13.84 3.36
N ILE A 90 9.93 14.31 2.10
CA ILE A 90 9.48 13.57 0.93
C ILE A 90 10.74 13.25 0.11
N LEU A 91 10.92 11.99 -0.24
CA LEU A 91 12.10 11.49 -0.91
C LEU A 91 11.70 10.59 -2.08
N LYS A 92 12.55 10.51 -3.10
CA LYS A 92 12.43 9.52 -4.19
C LYS A 92 13.52 8.46 -4.06
N GLY A 93 13.22 7.24 -4.46
CA GLY A 93 14.18 6.14 -4.45
C GLY A 93 13.80 5.02 -5.42
N LEU A 94 14.82 4.23 -5.78
CA LEU A 94 14.70 3.06 -6.63
C LEU A 94 14.34 1.83 -5.79
N VAL A 95 13.34 1.07 -6.18
CA VAL A 95 12.97 -0.18 -5.52
C VAL A 95 14.00 -1.27 -5.83
N ILE A 96 14.65 -1.80 -4.79
CA ILE A 96 15.62 -2.90 -4.91
C ILE A 96 14.92 -4.24 -4.67
N SER A 97 13.98 -4.27 -3.72
CA SER A 97 13.30 -5.50 -3.34
C SER A 97 11.84 -5.21 -3.04
N ALA A 98 10.96 -5.96 -3.72
CA ALA A 98 9.53 -5.94 -3.54
C ALA A 98 9.00 -7.37 -3.36
N GLY A 99 7.90 -7.55 -2.62
CA GLY A 99 7.21 -8.84 -2.46
C GLY A 99 7.84 -9.84 -1.49
N LYS A 100 9.05 -9.62 -1.00
CA LYS A 100 9.71 -10.53 -0.03
C LYS A 100 9.22 -10.31 1.42
N MET A 101 8.85 -9.11 1.75
CA MET A 101 8.30 -8.73 3.05
C MET A 101 6.85 -8.29 2.88
N THR A 102 5.98 -8.72 3.78
CA THR A 102 4.57 -8.31 3.76
C THR A 102 4.46 -6.80 3.94
N ASN A 103 3.78 -6.15 3.00
CA ASN A 103 3.51 -4.71 3.00
C ASN A 103 4.76 -3.82 3.22
N THR A 104 5.93 -4.30 2.80
CA THR A 104 7.19 -3.57 2.99
C THR A 104 8.11 -3.78 1.79
N ILE A 105 8.71 -2.70 1.31
CA ILE A 105 9.69 -2.71 0.23
C ILE A 105 11.02 -2.14 0.71
N VAL A 106 12.09 -2.48 0.01
CA VAL A 106 13.41 -1.89 0.23
C VAL A 106 13.74 -1.01 -0.96
N ILE A 107 14.06 0.25 -0.67
CA ILE A 107 14.46 1.21 -1.68
C ILE A 107 15.92 1.61 -1.50
N ARG A 108 16.56 1.97 -2.61
CA ARG A 108 17.90 2.56 -2.67
C ARG A 108 17.77 4.04 -2.96
N ARG A 109 18.47 4.84 -2.18
CA ARG A 109 18.59 6.27 -2.41
C ARG A 109 20.05 6.60 -2.68
N ASP A 110 20.34 7.03 -3.90
CA ASP A 110 21.67 7.46 -4.30
C ASP A 110 21.82 8.96 -4.01
N TYR A 111 23.00 9.35 -3.55
CA TYR A 111 23.34 10.74 -3.28
C TYR A 111 24.84 10.99 -3.48
N LEU A 112 25.18 12.24 -3.62
CA LEU A 112 26.58 12.70 -3.74
C LEU A 112 27.06 13.19 -2.37
N HIS A 113 28.21 12.69 -1.96
CA HIS A 113 28.90 13.13 -0.75
C HIS A 113 30.11 13.97 -1.15
N TYR A 114 30.23 15.19 -0.61
CA TYR A 114 31.38 16.05 -0.85
C TYR A 114 32.53 15.66 0.04
N VAL A 115 33.70 15.43 -0.55
CA VAL A 115 34.95 15.14 0.16
C VAL A 115 35.84 16.41 0.09
N SER A 116 35.95 17.12 1.19
CA SER A 116 36.66 18.42 1.28
C SER A 116 38.14 18.31 0.92
N LYS A 117 38.82 17.24 1.34
CA LYS A 117 40.22 16.97 1.03
C LYS A 117 40.54 17.01 -0.47
N TYR A 118 39.63 16.43 -1.29
CA TYR A 118 39.81 16.32 -2.74
C TYR A 118 38.95 17.30 -3.53
N ARG A 119 38.16 18.15 -2.86
CA ARG A 119 37.24 19.14 -3.46
C ARG A 119 36.36 18.56 -4.58
N ARG A 120 35.86 17.34 -4.39
CA ARG A 120 35.01 16.63 -5.35
C ARG A 120 33.96 15.76 -4.66
N PHE A 121 32.99 15.28 -5.44
CA PHE A 121 31.91 14.45 -4.96
C PHE A 121 32.19 12.97 -5.19
N GLU A 122 31.80 12.12 -4.23
CA GLU A 122 31.71 10.69 -4.38
C GLU A 122 30.27 10.24 -4.38
N LYS A 123 29.97 9.21 -5.17
CA LYS A 123 28.64 8.59 -5.20
C LYS A 123 28.50 7.67 -4.00
N ARG A 124 27.46 7.89 -3.20
CA ARG A 124 27.07 7.02 -2.09
C ARG A 124 25.62 6.63 -2.22
N HIS A 125 25.22 5.55 -1.56
CA HIS A 125 23.83 5.14 -1.47
C HIS A 125 23.47 4.71 -0.06
N LYS A 126 22.19 4.71 0.23
CA LYS A 126 21.63 4.18 1.47
C LYS A 126 20.35 3.46 1.18
N ASN A 127 20.23 2.21 1.69
CA ASN A 127 19.01 1.45 1.60
C ASN A 127 18.08 1.83 2.74
N MET A 128 16.79 1.87 2.45
CA MET A 128 15.74 2.21 3.42
C MET A 128 14.58 1.24 3.26
N THR A 129 14.03 0.78 4.39
CA THR A 129 12.80 0.01 4.43
C THR A 129 11.61 0.96 4.49
N VAL A 130 10.62 0.72 3.64
CA VAL A 130 9.45 1.59 3.47
C VAL A 130 8.19 0.75 3.49
N HIS A 131 7.16 1.23 4.18
CA HIS A 131 5.86 0.59 4.15
C HIS A 131 5.19 0.82 2.79
N CYS A 132 4.76 -0.27 2.17
CA CYS A 132 4.03 -0.28 0.92
C CYS A 132 2.62 -0.80 1.19
N SER A 133 1.64 0.10 1.17
CA SER A 133 0.24 -0.28 1.37
C SER A 133 -0.26 -1.19 0.24
N PRO A 134 -1.21 -2.11 0.48
CA PRO A 134 -1.84 -2.92 -0.54
C PRO A 134 -2.48 -2.15 -1.71
N CYS A 135 -2.67 -0.84 -1.58
CA CYS A 135 -3.11 -0.01 -2.71
C CYS A 135 -2.08 0.08 -3.87
N TRP A 136 -0.84 -0.30 -3.62
CA TRP A 136 0.26 -0.34 -4.57
C TRP A 136 0.64 -1.78 -4.95
N GLN A 137 -0.30 -2.54 -5.54
CA GLN A 137 -0.11 -3.97 -5.85
C GLN A 137 0.94 -4.25 -6.93
N ASN A 138 1.19 -3.27 -7.80
CA ASN A 138 2.01 -3.46 -9.00
C ASN A 138 3.46 -2.99 -8.86
N VAL A 139 3.92 -2.69 -7.66
CA VAL A 139 5.30 -2.25 -7.41
C VAL A 139 6.26 -3.41 -7.64
N LYS A 140 7.22 -3.20 -8.54
CA LYS A 140 8.25 -4.17 -8.92
C LYS A 140 9.65 -3.66 -8.60
N GLU A 141 10.62 -4.57 -8.60
CA GLU A 141 12.03 -4.21 -8.51
C GLU A 141 12.44 -3.40 -9.76
N GLY A 142 13.11 -2.27 -9.54
CA GLY A 142 13.48 -1.33 -10.59
C GLY A 142 12.56 -0.12 -10.75
N ASP A 143 11.40 -0.10 -10.10
CA ASP A 143 10.49 1.03 -10.13
C ASP A 143 11.00 2.19 -9.27
N ILE A 144 10.53 3.40 -9.58
CA ILE A 144 10.80 4.59 -8.78
C ILE A 144 9.59 4.87 -7.91
N VAL A 145 9.82 5.11 -6.63
CA VAL A 145 8.76 5.46 -5.69
C VAL A 145 9.05 6.76 -4.96
N THR A 146 8.01 7.57 -4.80
CA THR A 146 8.02 8.74 -3.92
C THR A 146 7.51 8.34 -2.55
N ILE A 147 8.30 8.61 -1.52
CA ILE A 147 8.02 8.22 -0.14
C ILE A 147 7.89 9.44 0.76
N GLY A 148 6.98 9.35 1.73
CA GLY A 148 6.78 10.37 2.76
C GLY A 148 7.12 9.87 4.15
N GLN A 149 7.73 10.72 4.95
CA GLN A 149 8.07 10.44 6.34
C GLN A 149 6.80 10.37 7.20
N CYS A 150 6.75 9.38 8.07
CA CYS A 150 5.66 9.17 9.03
C CYS A 150 6.22 8.83 10.42
N ARG A 151 5.33 8.61 11.39
CA ARG A 151 5.73 8.06 12.69
C ARG A 151 6.41 6.70 12.50
N PRO A 152 7.26 6.25 13.45
CA PRO A 152 7.82 4.91 13.38
C PRO A 152 6.72 3.84 13.32
N LEU A 153 6.73 3.01 12.29
CA LEU A 153 5.77 1.92 12.08
C LEU A 153 6.30 0.57 12.55
N SER A 154 7.63 0.44 12.56
CA SER A 154 8.35 -0.70 13.09
C SER A 154 9.76 -0.28 13.50
N LYS A 155 10.60 -1.23 13.94
CA LYS A 155 12.00 -0.97 14.30
C LYS A 155 12.76 -0.21 13.19
N THR A 156 12.50 -0.51 11.91
CA THR A 156 13.24 0.05 10.78
C THR A 156 12.40 0.92 9.85
N VAL A 157 11.06 0.83 9.88
CA VAL A 157 10.17 1.52 8.94
C VAL A 157 9.69 2.85 9.52
N ARG A 158 9.97 3.94 8.79
CA ARG A 158 9.56 5.33 9.14
C ARG A 158 9.05 6.11 7.93
N PHE A 159 8.82 5.43 6.82
CA PHE A 159 8.35 6.03 5.58
C PHE A 159 7.24 5.19 4.96
N ASN A 160 6.34 5.85 4.24
CA ASN A 160 5.26 5.25 3.46
C ASN A 160 5.37 5.63 1.98
N VAL A 161 4.96 4.74 1.09
CA VAL A 161 4.86 5.02 -0.34
C VAL A 161 3.66 5.93 -0.58
N LEU A 162 3.88 7.05 -1.28
CA LEU A 162 2.87 8.03 -1.67
C LEU A 162 2.55 7.97 -3.15
N GLU A 163 3.54 7.66 -3.98
CA GLU A 163 3.42 7.61 -5.43
C GLU A 163 4.33 6.54 -6.00
N HIS A 164 3.91 5.93 -7.08
CA HIS A 164 4.62 4.88 -7.79
C HIS A 164 4.73 5.26 -9.27
N GLU A 165 5.94 5.28 -9.77
CA GLU A 165 6.30 5.46 -11.16
C GLU A 165 6.89 4.14 -11.67
N ALA A 166 6.16 3.45 -12.55
CA ALA A 166 6.65 2.20 -13.13
C ALA A 166 7.86 2.47 -14.04
N CYS A 167 8.88 1.63 -13.94
CA CYS A 167 10.04 1.72 -14.83
C CYS A 167 9.63 1.26 -16.23
N ILE A 168 9.66 2.17 -17.21
CA ILE A 168 9.34 1.89 -18.61
C ILE A 168 10.46 1.07 -19.27
N ASN A 169 11.69 1.15 -18.76
CA ASN A 169 12.85 0.45 -19.30
C ASN A 169 12.95 -0.96 -18.70
N THR A 170 12.40 -1.95 -19.40
CA THR A 170 12.56 -3.38 -19.10
C THR A 170 14.04 -3.83 -19.01
N ALA A 171 14.98 -3.11 -19.61
CA ALA A 171 16.40 -3.38 -19.55
C ALA A 171 17.02 -3.23 -18.14
N VAL A 172 16.45 -2.41 -17.26
CA VAL A 172 16.94 -2.22 -15.88
C VAL A 172 16.45 -3.34 -14.95
N ALA A 173 15.35 -3.99 -15.28
CA ALA A 173 14.77 -5.09 -14.51
C ALA A 173 15.48 -6.44 -14.72
N VAL A 174 16.31 -6.55 -15.74
CA VAL A 174 17.08 -7.78 -15.99
C VAL A 174 18.19 -7.86 -14.94
N LYS A 175 18.11 -8.82 -14.03
CA LYS A 175 19.22 -9.18 -13.14
C LYS A 175 20.47 -9.34 -14.00
N LYS A 176 21.51 -8.57 -13.70
CA LYS A 176 22.81 -8.75 -14.35
C LYS A 176 23.23 -10.19 -14.15
N GLN A 177 23.21 -10.97 -15.22
CA GLN A 177 23.76 -12.32 -15.18
C GLN A 177 25.27 -12.22 -14.92
N PHE A 178 25.74 -13.06 -14.01
CA PHE A 178 27.18 -13.23 -13.81
C PHE A 178 27.74 -13.81 -15.12
N ARG A 179 28.54 -13.02 -15.82
CA ARG A 179 29.28 -13.50 -16.99
C ARG A 179 30.60 -14.01 -16.47
N MET A 180 30.81 -15.32 -16.58
CA MET A 180 32.17 -15.88 -16.53
C MET A 180 32.91 -15.42 -17.78
N PHE A 181 34.09 -14.88 -17.58
CA PHE A 181 35.00 -14.48 -18.65
C PHE A 181 35.54 -15.70 -19.34
#